data_3ca2dfe05ebd1c63b936bbac5d4f700c
#
_entry.id   3ca2dfe05ebd1c63b936bbac5d4f700c
#
_cell.length_a   1.000
_cell.length_b   1.000
_cell.length_c   1.000
_cell.angle_alpha   90.00
_cell.angle_beta   90.00
_cell.angle_gamma   90.00
#
_symmetry.space_group_name_H-M   'P 1'
#
loop_
_entity.id
_entity.type
_entity.pdbx_description
1 polymer ?
#
loop_
_entity_poly.entity_id
_entity_poly.type
_entity_poly.pdbx_seq_one_letter_code
_entity_poly.pdbx_strand_id
1 'polypeptide(L)'
;MPGPQPSRPRSWPVVVAALLPLVSLALAGCLGASGPTGRTPLTLPVAPWLGTAYLQLAHQRGFDRAAGVRLALVRHSNPQEIVQAWLQGRVALAPLTTVEAVDICSRLPQRCPVLVLVLDESRGSDQLIVHRSISDLRDLRGRRVGVAPSSLGPFLTSRALTSVGLDIADVRLVQTAPEAMASALHNGRIDAAATYPPFSDLVLRLGIARVAFDSRALPGEILDVLAVDPALLASQPEELARLLLAWEWTHAWARQQPAEAARLLAALQGVSQSAVRSAQDSLGLFPLQQQRAMLAPGGSVAAGMAALQATQQELGIVRQGAPLPAVSDALVGRALQLGASVSAPK
;
A
#
# COMPACT_ATOMS: atom_id res chain seq x y z
N MET A 1 19.37 -39.72 -67.77
CA MET A 1 20.05 -40.82 -67.07
C MET A 1 19.42 -40.93 -65.71
N PRO A 2 18.72 -42.05 -65.39
CA PRO A 2 18.03 -42.22 -64.14
C PRO A 2 18.94 -42.89 -63.09
N GLY A 3 18.86 -42.41 -61.83
CA GLY A 3 19.53 -42.98 -60.66
C GLY A 3 18.72 -44.10 -60.00
N PRO A 4 19.36 -45.01 -59.27
CA PRO A 4 18.76 -46.25 -58.81
C PRO A 4 17.91 -46.14 -57.56
N GLN A 5 16.87 -46.98 -57.44
CA GLN A 5 15.99 -47.17 -56.31
C GLN A 5 16.60 -48.04 -55.22
N PRO A 6 16.20 -47.85 -53.93
CA PRO A 6 16.70 -48.68 -52.85
C PRO A 6 15.81 -49.93 -52.58
N SER A 7 16.49 -50.98 -52.16
CA SER A 7 15.98 -52.31 -51.83
C SER A 7 15.28 -52.37 -50.49
N ARG A 8 14.21 -53.20 -50.39
CA ARG A 8 13.45 -53.54 -49.18
C ARG A 8 14.17 -54.60 -48.33
N PRO A 9 14.10 -54.52 -47.01
CA PRO A 9 14.54 -55.57 -46.09
C PRO A 9 13.46 -56.60 -45.79
N ARG A 10 13.93 -57.80 -45.57
CA ARG A 10 13.21 -59.04 -45.27
C ARG A 10 12.67 -59.05 -43.83
N SER A 11 11.45 -59.59 -43.69
CA SER A 11 10.76 -59.97 -42.42
C SER A 11 11.27 -61.28 -41.86
N TRP A 12 11.45 -61.41 -40.56
CA TRP A 12 11.63 -62.64 -39.82
C TRP A 12 10.60 -62.72 -38.68
N PRO A 13 10.10 -63.91 -38.34
CA PRO A 13 8.94 -64.08 -37.45
C PRO A 13 9.35 -64.07 -35.98
N VAL A 14 8.44 -63.51 -35.17
CA VAL A 14 8.52 -63.48 -33.74
C VAL A 14 7.88 -64.75 -33.17
N VAL A 15 8.63 -65.46 -32.33
CA VAL A 15 8.12 -66.54 -31.49
C VAL A 15 7.69 -65.92 -30.16
N VAL A 16 6.41 -66.15 -29.82
CA VAL A 16 5.81 -65.77 -28.53
C VAL A 16 6.10 -66.87 -27.52
N ALA A 17 6.68 -66.52 -26.40
CA ALA A 17 6.66 -67.37 -25.21
C ALA A 17 6.09 -66.57 -24.03
N ALA A 18 4.90 -66.96 -23.63
CA ALA A 18 4.23 -66.46 -22.45
C ALA A 18 4.80 -67.14 -21.18
N LEU A 19 5.14 -66.34 -20.20
CA LEU A 19 5.26 -66.75 -18.81
C LEU A 19 4.88 -65.58 -17.89
N LEU A 20 3.70 -65.68 -17.33
CA LEU A 20 3.30 -64.98 -16.12
C LEU A 20 3.91 -65.68 -14.89
N PRO A 21 4.32 -64.93 -13.88
CA PRO A 21 3.72 -65.17 -12.57
C PRO A 21 3.13 -63.94 -11.91
N LEU A 22 1.99 -64.17 -11.30
CA LEU A 22 1.38 -63.34 -10.29
C LEU A 22 2.39 -62.96 -9.17
N VAL A 23 2.59 -61.67 -8.98
CA VAL A 23 2.98 -61.13 -7.67
C VAL A 23 2.01 -60.00 -7.33
N SER A 24 0.93 -60.42 -6.67
CA SER A 24 0.11 -59.50 -5.87
C SER A 24 0.92 -59.18 -4.62
N LEU A 25 1.41 -57.96 -4.48
CA LEU A 25 1.83 -57.49 -3.18
C LEU A 25 1.43 -56.01 -2.99
N ALA A 26 0.62 -55.88 -1.97
CA ALA A 26 0.13 -54.71 -1.33
C ALA A 26 1.13 -53.53 -1.37
N LEU A 27 0.77 -52.44 -2.06
CA LEU A 27 1.17 -51.08 -1.73
C LEU A 27 -0.02 -50.38 -1.10
N ALA A 28 -0.32 -50.78 0.14
CA ALA A 28 -1.09 -49.97 1.04
C ALA A 28 -0.19 -48.89 1.62
N GLY A 29 -0.57 -47.68 1.48
CA GLY A 29 -0.29 -46.65 2.47
C GLY A 29 1.04 -45.87 2.36
N CYS A 30 1.13 -44.98 1.39
CA CYS A 30 1.71 -43.66 1.62
C CYS A 30 0.78 -42.65 1.01
N LEU A 31 -0.40 -42.48 1.59
CA LEU A 31 -1.07 -41.18 1.56
C LEU A 31 -0.17 -40.20 2.30
N GLY A 32 0.86 -39.75 1.60
CA GLY A 32 1.65 -38.64 2.01
C GLY A 32 0.69 -37.51 2.33
N ALA A 33 0.74 -37.06 3.58
CA ALA A 33 0.13 -35.83 4.00
C ALA A 33 0.40 -34.78 2.92
N SER A 34 -0.65 -34.38 2.19
CA SER A 34 -0.61 -33.22 1.32
C SER A 34 -0.15 -32.08 2.20
N GLY A 35 1.12 -31.72 2.09
CA GLY A 35 1.64 -30.47 2.64
C GLY A 35 0.71 -29.35 2.20
N PRO A 36 0.65 -28.22 2.91
CA PRO A 36 -0.36 -27.21 2.71
C PRO A 36 -0.44 -26.86 1.25
N THR A 37 -1.60 -27.14 0.66
CA THR A 37 -2.00 -26.85 -0.71
C THR A 37 -1.45 -25.48 -1.10
N GLY A 38 -0.72 -25.42 -2.21
CA GLY A 38 0.00 -24.24 -2.66
C GLY A 38 -0.93 -23.05 -2.93
N ARG A 39 -1.32 -22.34 -1.86
CA ARG A 39 -2.08 -21.10 -1.96
C ARG A 39 -1.26 -20.10 -2.71
N THR A 40 -1.85 -19.42 -3.69
CA THR A 40 -1.21 -18.35 -4.45
C THR A 40 -0.80 -17.23 -3.47
N PRO A 41 0.44 -16.77 -3.48
CA PRO A 41 0.86 -15.67 -2.62
C PRO A 41 0.05 -14.40 -2.90
N LEU A 42 -0.29 -13.63 -1.86
CA LEU A 42 -0.81 -12.28 -2.01
C LEU A 42 0.32 -11.37 -2.48
N THR A 43 0.17 -10.79 -3.65
CA THR A 43 1.10 -9.78 -4.15
C THR A 43 0.82 -8.46 -3.46
N LEU A 44 1.82 -7.96 -2.72
CA LEU A 44 1.74 -6.68 -2.00
C LEU A 44 2.79 -5.71 -2.56
N PRO A 45 2.37 -4.64 -3.23
CA PRO A 45 3.26 -3.56 -3.61
C PRO A 45 3.71 -2.80 -2.35
N VAL A 46 4.98 -2.41 -2.32
CA VAL A 46 5.59 -1.69 -1.20
C VAL A 46 6.45 -0.55 -1.72
N ALA A 47 6.43 0.58 -1.01
CA ALA A 47 7.21 1.77 -1.31
C ALA A 47 7.74 2.40 -0.02
N PRO A 48 8.64 3.39 -0.08
CA PRO A 48 9.11 4.12 1.08
C PRO A 48 7.97 4.90 1.77
N TRP A 49 7.39 4.31 2.82
CA TRP A 49 6.42 4.90 3.73
C TRP A 49 6.37 4.08 5.01
N LEU A 50 6.44 4.73 6.17
CA LEU A 50 6.61 4.01 7.44
C LEU A 50 5.38 3.17 7.81
N GLY A 51 4.16 3.68 7.63
CA GLY A 51 2.94 2.94 7.97
C GLY A 51 2.85 1.60 7.22
N THR A 52 3.19 1.60 5.93
CA THR A 52 3.19 0.38 5.10
C THR A 52 4.40 -0.53 5.40
N ALA A 53 5.48 0.01 5.98
CA ALA A 53 6.67 -0.78 6.33
C ALA A 53 6.39 -1.86 7.38
N TYR A 54 5.33 -1.73 8.19
CA TYR A 54 4.90 -2.77 9.11
C TYR A 54 4.44 -4.05 8.41
N LEU A 55 3.85 -3.96 7.22
CA LEU A 55 3.53 -5.13 6.39
C LEU A 55 4.81 -5.81 5.85
N GLN A 56 5.83 -5.02 5.49
CA GLN A 56 7.15 -5.57 5.11
C GLN A 56 7.83 -6.23 6.31
N LEU A 57 7.72 -5.63 7.49
CA LEU A 57 8.24 -6.17 8.74
C LEU A 57 7.54 -7.48 9.12
N ALA A 58 6.21 -7.58 8.90
CA ALA A 58 5.46 -8.83 9.06
C ALA A 58 6.06 -9.97 8.24
N HIS A 59 6.38 -9.70 6.97
CA HIS A 59 7.01 -10.66 6.08
C HIS A 59 8.44 -11.02 6.53
N GLN A 60 9.26 -10.03 6.86
CA GLN A 60 10.65 -10.24 7.32
C GLN A 60 10.71 -11.07 8.61
N ARG A 61 9.80 -10.82 9.57
CA ARG A 61 9.68 -11.55 10.83
C ARG A 61 8.99 -12.92 10.68
N GLY A 62 8.38 -13.21 9.52
CA GLY A 62 7.66 -14.45 9.27
C GLY A 62 6.26 -14.49 9.90
N PHE A 63 5.72 -13.35 10.35
CA PHE A 63 4.36 -13.28 10.91
C PHE A 63 3.29 -13.58 9.86
N ASP A 64 3.51 -13.25 8.59
CA ASP A 64 2.67 -13.66 7.46
C ASP A 64 2.58 -15.19 7.37
N ARG A 65 3.72 -15.89 7.37
CA ARG A 65 3.76 -17.36 7.30
C ARG A 65 3.14 -18.01 8.54
N ALA A 66 3.42 -17.44 9.72
CA ALA A 66 2.84 -17.91 10.98
C ALA A 66 1.30 -17.73 11.02
N ALA A 67 0.78 -16.65 10.44
CA ALA A 67 -0.65 -16.45 10.25
C ALA A 67 -1.26 -17.36 9.15
N GLY A 68 -0.43 -18.08 8.38
CA GLY A 68 -0.85 -18.97 7.31
C GLY A 68 -1.16 -18.27 5.99
N VAL A 69 -0.55 -17.11 5.74
CA VAL A 69 -0.57 -16.39 4.46
C VAL A 69 0.87 -16.22 3.95
N ARG A 70 1.04 -16.18 2.63
CA ARG A 70 2.33 -15.88 2.00
C ARG A 70 2.22 -14.58 1.23
N LEU A 71 3.18 -13.67 1.46
CA LEU A 71 3.31 -12.43 0.74
C LEU A 71 4.38 -12.55 -0.35
N ALA A 72 4.09 -11.95 -1.50
CA ALA A 72 5.06 -11.65 -2.54
C ALA A 72 5.21 -10.11 -2.62
N LEU A 73 6.31 -9.59 -2.10
CA LEU A 73 6.54 -8.14 -2.06
C LEU A 73 7.07 -7.64 -3.40
N VAL A 74 6.42 -6.60 -3.96
CA VAL A 74 6.85 -5.91 -5.18
C VAL A 74 7.25 -4.48 -4.83
N ARG A 75 8.53 -4.14 -5.01
CA ARG A 75 9.06 -2.82 -4.64
C ARG A 75 8.78 -1.78 -5.71
N HIS A 76 8.37 -0.62 -5.25
CA HIS A 76 8.19 0.61 -6.03
C HIS A 76 9.05 1.73 -5.44
N SER A 77 9.41 2.73 -6.25
CA SER A 77 10.24 3.85 -5.82
C SER A 77 9.49 4.82 -4.89
N ASN A 78 8.17 4.92 -5.10
CA ASN A 78 7.27 5.78 -4.31
C ASN A 78 5.82 5.24 -4.35
N PRO A 79 4.94 5.68 -3.44
CA PRO A 79 3.53 5.28 -3.42
C PRO A 79 2.75 5.61 -4.70
N GLN A 80 3.12 6.67 -5.42
CA GLN A 80 2.41 7.08 -6.64
C GLN A 80 2.54 6.04 -7.77
N GLU A 81 3.65 5.30 -7.81
CA GLU A 81 3.79 4.16 -8.73
C GLU A 81 2.81 3.02 -8.40
N ILE A 82 2.45 2.84 -7.12
CA ILE A 82 1.45 1.87 -6.68
C ILE A 82 0.06 2.28 -7.17
N VAL A 83 -0.30 3.56 -7.05
CA VAL A 83 -1.55 4.12 -7.60
C VAL A 83 -1.63 3.86 -9.10
N GLN A 84 -0.55 4.14 -9.85
CA GLN A 84 -0.50 3.87 -11.29
C GLN A 84 -0.63 2.37 -11.60
N ALA A 85 0.00 1.51 -10.79
CA ALA A 85 -0.13 0.06 -10.95
C ALA A 85 -1.58 -0.43 -10.72
N TRP A 86 -2.31 0.16 -9.76
CA TRP A 86 -3.73 -0.11 -9.56
C TRP A 86 -4.57 0.30 -10.78
N LEU A 87 -4.41 1.55 -11.24
CA LEU A 87 -5.14 2.08 -12.40
C LEU A 87 -4.90 1.27 -13.68
N GLN A 88 -3.71 0.68 -13.82
CA GLN A 88 -3.34 -0.19 -14.95
C GLN A 88 -3.77 -1.66 -14.75
N GLY A 89 -4.42 -2.01 -13.64
CA GLY A 89 -4.83 -3.38 -13.36
C GLY A 89 -3.71 -4.35 -12.98
N ARG A 90 -2.52 -3.84 -12.67
CA ARG A 90 -1.35 -4.67 -12.34
C ARG A 90 -1.32 -5.14 -10.89
N VAL A 91 -2.08 -4.49 -10.02
CA VAL A 91 -2.24 -4.86 -8.60
C VAL A 91 -3.72 -4.91 -8.21
N ALA A 92 -4.06 -5.75 -7.25
CA ALA A 92 -5.41 -5.94 -6.71
C ALA A 92 -5.46 -5.81 -5.17
N LEU A 93 -4.31 -5.61 -4.55
CA LEU A 93 -4.11 -5.33 -3.14
C LEU A 93 -3.07 -4.22 -3.06
N ALA A 94 -3.36 -3.13 -2.37
CA ALA A 94 -2.42 -2.01 -2.30
C ALA A 94 -2.61 -1.17 -1.03
N PRO A 95 -1.54 -0.68 -0.41
CA PRO A 95 -1.60 0.48 0.48
C PRO A 95 -1.86 1.73 -0.36
N LEU A 96 -2.87 2.50 0.02
CA LEU A 96 -3.28 3.77 -0.62
C LEU A 96 -3.66 4.76 0.48
N THR A 97 -3.65 6.05 0.17
CA THR A 97 -4.37 7.02 1.01
C THR A 97 -5.86 7.00 0.70
N THR A 98 -6.69 7.41 1.67
CA THR A 98 -8.14 7.65 1.44
C THR A 98 -8.36 8.62 0.28
N VAL A 99 -7.49 9.64 0.15
CA VAL A 99 -7.51 10.65 -0.93
C VAL A 99 -7.36 9.98 -2.30
N GLU A 100 -6.39 9.07 -2.42
CA GLU A 100 -6.12 8.33 -3.67
C GLU A 100 -7.20 7.29 -3.97
N ALA A 101 -7.74 6.64 -2.93
CA ALA A 101 -8.81 5.66 -3.10
C ALA A 101 -10.09 6.30 -3.70
N VAL A 102 -10.44 7.52 -3.27
CA VAL A 102 -11.57 8.29 -3.82
C VAL A 102 -11.31 8.69 -5.28
N ASP A 103 -10.10 9.15 -5.62
CA ASP A 103 -9.71 9.47 -7.00
C ASP A 103 -9.77 8.22 -7.90
N ILE A 104 -9.27 7.08 -7.42
CA ILE A 104 -9.32 5.80 -8.16
C ILE A 104 -10.76 5.42 -8.48
N CYS A 105 -11.71 5.54 -7.54
CA CYS A 105 -13.12 5.26 -7.79
C CYS A 105 -13.70 6.16 -8.87
N SER A 106 -13.30 7.43 -8.93
CA SER A 106 -13.73 8.35 -9.99
C SER A 106 -13.19 7.96 -11.37
N ARG A 107 -11.94 7.50 -11.44
CA ARG A 107 -11.25 7.16 -12.68
C ARG A 107 -11.56 5.74 -13.16
N LEU A 108 -11.77 4.83 -12.23
CA LEU A 108 -11.94 3.39 -12.50
C LEU A 108 -13.09 2.80 -11.65
N PRO A 109 -14.35 3.20 -11.90
CA PRO A 109 -15.50 2.80 -11.07
C PRO A 109 -15.67 1.29 -10.94
N GLN A 110 -15.39 0.53 -12.01
CA GLN A 110 -15.50 -0.94 -12.04
C GLN A 110 -14.46 -1.66 -11.18
N ARG A 111 -13.40 -0.96 -10.73
CA ARG A 111 -12.36 -1.45 -9.82
C ARG A 111 -12.18 -0.49 -8.64
N CYS A 112 -13.25 0.21 -8.25
CA CYS A 112 -13.27 1.01 -7.05
C CYS A 112 -12.93 0.11 -5.84
N PRO A 113 -11.88 0.43 -5.05
CA PRO A 113 -11.40 -0.44 -4.00
C PRO A 113 -12.37 -0.60 -2.83
N VAL A 114 -12.24 -1.70 -2.09
CA VAL A 114 -12.80 -1.87 -0.76
C VAL A 114 -11.70 -1.61 0.27
N LEU A 115 -11.94 -0.72 1.22
CA LEU A 115 -11.01 -0.39 2.31
C LEU A 115 -11.25 -1.34 3.48
N VAL A 116 -10.22 -2.10 3.86
CA VAL A 116 -10.35 -3.21 4.82
C VAL A 116 -9.47 -3.09 6.06
N LEU A 117 -8.54 -2.14 6.08
CA LEU A 117 -7.63 -1.87 7.19
C LEU A 117 -7.18 -0.41 7.12
N VAL A 118 -7.11 0.26 8.26
CA VAL A 118 -6.39 1.53 8.42
C VAL A 118 -4.96 1.20 8.84
N LEU A 119 -3.99 1.50 8.00
CA LEU A 119 -2.57 1.28 8.28
C LEU A 119 -2.06 2.32 9.26
N ASP A 120 -2.39 3.58 9.00
CA ASP A 120 -2.12 4.71 9.89
C ASP A 120 -2.99 5.93 9.55
N GLU A 121 -2.93 6.93 10.40
CA GLU A 121 -3.42 8.29 10.18
C GLU A 121 -2.23 9.23 10.13
N SER A 122 -2.17 10.07 9.11
CA SER A 122 -1.16 11.12 9.01
C SER A 122 -1.43 12.23 10.03
N ARG A 123 -0.53 12.39 11.00
CA ARG A 123 -0.59 13.39 12.08
C ARG A 123 0.62 14.31 12.06
N GLY A 124 0.90 14.90 10.89
CA GLY A 124 2.04 15.77 10.62
C GLY A 124 3.05 15.17 9.65
N SER A 125 2.82 13.96 9.12
CA SER A 125 3.69 13.34 8.13
C SER A 125 3.53 13.97 6.75
N ASP A 126 2.31 14.25 6.30
CA ASP A 126 2.10 14.97 5.05
C ASP A 126 2.31 16.46 5.28
N GLN A 127 3.20 17.07 4.49
CA GLN A 127 3.71 18.41 4.74
C GLN A 127 3.71 19.26 3.48
N LEU A 128 3.29 20.52 3.60
CA LEU A 128 3.59 21.58 2.65
C LEU A 128 4.82 22.33 3.15
N ILE A 129 5.92 22.11 2.49
CA ILE A 129 7.23 22.73 2.80
C ILE A 129 7.44 23.87 1.83
N VAL A 130 7.82 25.04 2.34
CA VAL A 130 8.07 26.23 1.54
C VAL A 130 9.53 26.67 1.65
N HIS A 131 10.04 27.34 0.61
CA HIS A 131 11.31 28.03 0.70
C HIS A 131 11.27 29.10 1.81
N ARG A 132 12.36 29.30 2.55
CA ARG A 132 12.39 30.23 3.71
C ARG A 132 12.08 31.69 3.37
N SER A 133 12.19 32.10 2.10
CA SER A 133 11.78 33.44 1.65
C SER A 133 10.24 33.62 1.66
N ILE A 134 9.47 32.56 1.80
CA ILE A 134 8.01 32.59 1.91
C ILE A 134 7.68 32.60 3.40
N SER A 135 7.24 33.74 3.90
CA SER A 135 7.00 33.97 5.34
C SER A 135 5.61 33.50 5.77
N ASP A 136 4.61 33.72 4.92
CA ASP A 136 3.21 33.37 5.15
C ASP A 136 2.68 32.51 3.99
N LEU A 137 1.68 31.67 4.26
CA LEU A 137 1.02 30.86 3.22
C LEU A 137 0.37 31.75 2.14
N ARG A 138 -0.06 32.98 2.49
CA ARG A 138 -0.61 33.95 1.52
C ARG A 138 0.40 34.36 0.44
N ASP A 139 1.71 34.28 0.76
CA ASP A 139 2.80 34.58 -0.18
C ASP A 139 2.96 33.50 -1.27
N LEU A 140 2.20 32.40 -1.15
CA LEU A 140 2.14 31.35 -2.19
C LEU A 140 1.38 31.81 -3.45
N ARG A 141 0.62 32.90 -3.41
CA ARG A 141 -0.09 33.42 -4.59
C ARG A 141 0.88 33.58 -5.77
N GLY A 142 0.56 32.95 -6.90
CA GLY A 142 1.38 32.95 -8.12
C GLY A 142 2.62 32.06 -8.06
N ARG A 143 2.93 31.41 -6.92
CA ARG A 143 4.10 30.54 -6.73
C ARG A 143 3.90 29.16 -7.33
N ARG A 144 5.00 28.44 -7.52
CA ARG A 144 5.06 27.08 -8.03
C ARG A 144 5.12 26.11 -6.86
N VAL A 145 4.13 25.23 -6.78
CA VAL A 145 4.08 24.18 -5.76
C VAL A 145 4.32 22.83 -6.43
N GLY A 146 5.40 22.16 -6.04
CA GLY A 146 5.72 20.81 -6.47
C GLY A 146 4.75 19.79 -5.82
N VAL A 147 4.09 19.01 -6.66
CA VAL A 147 3.17 17.93 -6.24
C VAL A 147 3.51 16.66 -6.99
N ALA A 148 3.45 15.52 -6.30
CA ALA A 148 3.58 14.22 -6.95
C ALA A 148 2.40 13.95 -7.92
N PRO A 149 2.55 13.06 -8.90
CA PRO A 149 1.48 12.73 -9.86
C PRO A 149 0.39 11.84 -9.22
N SER A 150 -0.24 12.33 -8.15
CA SER A 150 -1.37 11.75 -7.43
C SER A 150 -2.31 12.85 -6.95
N SER A 151 -3.44 12.48 -6.37
CA SER A 151 -4.42 13.41 -5.81
C SER A 151 -4.02 13.99 -4.44
N LEU A 152 -3.12 13.33 -3.69
CA LEU A 152 -2.77 13.73 -2.32
C LEU A 152 -2.07 15.09 -2.25
N GLY A 153 -1.07 15.35 -3.11
CA GLY A 153 -0.33 16.62 -3.11
C GLY A 153 -1.23 17.84 -3.42
N PRO A 154 -2.05 17.83 -4.48
CA PRO A 154 -3.04 18.86 -4.74
C PRO A 154 -4.05 19.03 -3.60
N PHE A 155 -4.54 17.93 -2.99
CA PHE A 155 -5.44 17.96 -1.85
C PHE A 155 -4.83 18.69 -0.65
N LEU A 156 -3.65 18.27 -0.20
CA LEU A 156 -2.93 18.89 0.91
C LEU A 156 -2.65 20.38 0.65
N THR A 157 -2.25 20.71 -0.59
CA THR A 157 -2.00 22.10 -1.02
C THR A 157 -3.27 22.93 -0.93
N SER A 158 -4.40 22.42 -1.43
CA SER A 158 -5.69 23.10 -1.35
C SER A 158 -6.10 23.36 0.09
N ARG A 159 -6.00 22.36 0.99
CA ARG A 159 -6.34 22.52 2.41
C ARG A 159 -5.48 23.61 3.08
N ALA A 160 -4.17 23.63 2.77
CA ALA A 160 -3.27 24.67 3.26
C ALA A 160 -3.66 26.08 2.74
N LEU A 161 -3.98 26.21 1.47
CA LEU A 161 -4.37 27.50 0.87
C LEU A 161 -5.71 27.98 1.41
N THR A 162 -6.71 27.10 1.52
CA THR A 162 -8.03 27.43 2.07
C THR A 162 -7.94 27.95 3.51
N SER A 163 -6.98 27.44 4.31
CA SER A 163 -6.77 27.91 5.70
C SER A 163 -6.39 29.40 5.81
N VAL A 164 -5.94 30.00 4.71
CA VAL A 164 -5.55 31.42 4.62
C VAL A 164 -6.38 32.22 3.61
N GLY A 165 -7.49 31.65 3.12
CA GLY A 165 -8.39 32.32 2.18
C GLY A 165 -7.87 32.40 0.73
N LEU A 166 -6.99 31.45 0.37
CA LEU A 166 -6.55 31.26 -1.03
C LEU A 166 -7.22 30.02 -1.63
N ASP A 167 -7.23 29.96 -2.96
CA ASP A 167 -7.70 28.86 -3.75
C ASP A 167 -6.54 28.13 -4.45
N ILE A 168 -6.76 26.89 -4.88
CA ILE A 168 -5.76 26.12 -5.64
C ILE A 168 -5.39 26.81 -6.97
N ALA A 169 -6.31 27.57 -7.55
CA ALA A 169 -6.08 28.39 -8.75
C ALA A 169 -5.11 29.56 -8.50
N ASP A 170 -4.90 29.96 -7.24
CA ASP A 170 -3.94 31.01 -6.88
C ASP A 170 -2.47 30.55 -7.00
N VAL A 171 -2.20 29.26 -7.19
CA VAL A 171 -0.85 28.71 -7.31
C VAL A 171 -0.65 27.95 -8.63
N ARG A 172 0.60 27.68 -8.97
CA ARG A 172 0.95 26.84 -10.14
C ARG A 172 1.42 25.48 -9.65
N LEU A 173 0.60 24.44 -9.81
CA LEU A 173 1.03 23.07 -9.51
C LEU A 173 2.04 22.59 -10.56
N VAL A 174 3.18 22.08 -10.08
CA VAL A 174 4.27 21.55 -10.90
C VAL A 174 4.43 20.08 -10.59
N GLN A 175 4.14 19.21 -11.56
CA GLN A 175 4.33 17.77 -11.41
C GLN A 175 5.81 17.47 -11.13
N THR A 176 6.09 16.93 -9.96
CA THR A 176 7.43 16.69 -9.46
C THR A 176 7.44 15.38 -8.68
N ALA A 177 8.24 14.41 -9.10
CA ALA A 177 8.40 13.16 -8.36
C ALA A 177 8.94 13.43 -6.95
N PRO A 178 8.50 12.70 -5.91
CA PRO A 178 8.90 12.96 -4.52
C PRO A 178 10.41 13.04 -4.32
N GLU A 179 11.16 12.14 -4.93
CA GLU A 179 12.63 12.08 -4.90
C GLU A 179 13.31 13.27 -5.57
N ALA A 180 12.61 13.96 -6.48
CA ALA A 180 13.13 15.14 -7.19
C ALA A 180 12.79 16.46 -6.50
N MET A 181 11.91 16.49 -5.49
CA MET A 181 11.41 17.72 -4.88
C MET A 181 12.53 18.55 -4.22
N ALA A 182 13.46 17.89 -3.52
CA ALA A 182 14.60 18.60 -2.92
C ALA A 182 15.45 19.34 -3.96
N SER A 183 15.81 18.67 -5.05
CA SER A 183 16.58 19.30 -6.13
C SER A 183 15.79 20.37 -6.88
N ALA A 184 14.47 20.16 -7.05
CA ALA A 184 13.60 21.15 -7.71
C ALA A 184 13.48 22.43 -6.89
N LEU A 185 13.35 22.34 -5.56
CA LEU A 185 13.33 23.49 -4.66
C LEU A 185 14.69 24.20 -4.63
N HIS A 186 15.79 23.43 -4.49
CA HIS A 186 17.14 23.98 -4.47
C HIS A 186 17.47 24.78 -5.75
N ASN A 187 17.08 24.27 -6.90
CA ASN A 187 17.32 24.90 -8.21
C ASN A 187 16.25 25.95 -8.58
N GLY A 188 15.36 26.32 -7.66
CA GLY A 188 14.32 27.30 -7.90
C GLY A 188 13.32 26.91 -8.99
N ARG A 189 13.12 25.62 -9.27
CA ARG A 189 12.07 25.14 -10.21
C ARG A 189 10.70 25.13 -9.57
N ILE A 190 10.63 24.92 -8.25
CA ILE A 190 9.45 25.04 -7.40
C ILE A 190 9.78 25.98 -6.23
N ASP A 191 8.77 26.60 -5.65
CA ASP A 191 8.88 27.50 -4.50
C ASP A 191 8.40 26.82 -3.20
N ALA A 192 7.59 25.78 -3.34
CA ALA A 192 7.08 24.91 -2.27
C ALA A 192 6.96 23.47 -2.75
N ALA A 193 6.87 22.52 -1.81
CA ALA A 193 6.70 21.08 -2.08
C ALA A 193 5.66 20.49 -1.15
N ALA A 194 4.63 19.84 -1.69
CA ALA A 194 3.72 18.98 -0.93
C ALA A 194 4.29 17.56 -0.93
N THR A 195 4.77 17.08 0.22
CA THR A 195 5.56 15.85 0.33
C THR A 195 5.49 15.24 1.74
N TYR A 196 6.19 14.13 1.96
CA TYR A 196 6.15 13.32 3.17
C TYR A 196 7.51 12.62 3.41
N PRO A 197 7.80 12.08 4.63
CA PRO A 197 9.01 11.32 4.90
C PRO A 197 9.10 10.02 4.08
N PRO A 198 10.30 9.63 3.59
CA PRO A 198 11.59 10.29 3.85
C PRO A 198 11.92 11.46 2.91
N PHE A 199 11.06 11.78 1.95
CA PHE A 199 11.33 12.81 0.94
C PHE A 199 11.28 14.21 1.53
N SER A 200 10.38 14.49 2.48
CA SER A 200 10.34 15.77 3.21
C SER A 200 11.64 16.03 3.98
N ASP A 201 12.24 15.00 4.55
CA ASP A 201 13.53 15.10 5.24
C ASP A 201 14.65 15.55 4.30
N LEU A 202 14.60 15.10 3.03
CA LEU A 202 15.57 15.55 2.01
C LEU A 202 15.42 17.04 1.72
N VAL A 203 14.19 17.52 1.60
CA VAL A 203 13.89 18.95 1.39
C VAL A 203 14.35 19.80 2.58
N LEU A 204 14.02 19.37 3.80
CA LEU A 204 14.37 20.12 5.03
C LEU A 204 15.86 20.13 5.31
N ARG A 205 16.61 19.09 4.97
CA ARG A 205 18.09 19.05 5.09
C ARG A 205 18.82 20.07 4.23
N LEU A 206 18.18 20.65 3.22
CA LEU A 206 18.77 21.76 2.44
C LEU A 206 19.02 23.01 3.29
N GLY A 207 18.34 23.16 4.45
CA GLY A 207 18.48 24.33 5.32
C GLY A 207 17.79 25.61 4.78
N ILE A 208 17.26 25.58 3.56
CA ILE A 208 16.62 26.71 2.87
C ILE A 208 15.09 26.64 2.90
N ALA A 209 14.54 25.64 3.56
CA ALA A 209 13.09 25.36 3.59
C ALA A 209 12.57 25.22 5.02
N ARG A 210 11.25 25.31 5.18
CA ARG A 210 10.52 25.07 6.43
C ARG A 210 9.15 24.45 6.15
N VAL A 211 8.61 23.72 7.11
CA VAL A 211 7.21 23.28 7.08
C VAL A 211 6.32 24.51 7.31
N ALA A 212 5.39 24.75 6.40
CA ALA A 212 4.42 25.84 6.50
C ALA A 212 3.02 25.36 6.87
N PHE A 213 2.69 24.11 6.53
CA PHE A 213 1.43 23.45 6.87
C PHE A 213 1.66 21.93 6.91
N ASP A 214 0.91 21.21 7.73
CA ASP A 214 0.98 19.76 7.78
C ASP A 214 -0.37 19.12 8.18
N SER A 215 -0.45 17.79 8.07
CA SER A 215 -1.67 17.01 8.30
C SER A 215 -2.19 17.02 9.73
N ARG A 216 -1.48 17.58 10.73
CA ARG A 216 -2.04 17.82 12.07
C ARG A 216 -3.23 18.79 12.03
N ALA A 217 -3.30 19.64 11.03
CA ALA A 217 -4.44 20.53 10.80
C ALA A 217 -5.64 19.82 10.14
N LEU A 218 -5.51 18.54 9.77
CA LEU A 218 -6.47 17.75 9.00
C LEU A 218 -6.79 16.41 9.68
N PRO A 219 -7.23 16.41 10.95
CA PRO A 219 -7.44 15.16 11.70
C PRO A 219 -8.48 14.28 11.02
N GLY A 220 -8.12 13.01 10.76
CA GLY A 220 -8.97 12.01 10.11
C GLY A 220 -9.17 12.18 8.60
N GLU A 221 -8.59 13.20 7.96
CA GLU A 221 -8.76 13.43 6.52
C GLU A 221 -7.79 12.59 5.67
N ILE A 222 -6.56 12.37 6.15
CA ILE A 222 -5.54 11.58 5.46
C ILE A 222 -5.28 10.31 6.27
N LEU A 223 -5.85 9.20 5.80
CA LEU A 223 -5.61 7.87 6.34
C LEU A 223 -4.89 7.04 5.28
N ASP A 224 -3.86 6.31 5.68
CA ASP A 224 -3.33 5.22 4.88
C ASP A 224 -4.14 3.96 5.12
N VAL A 225 -4.58 3.32 4.07
CA VAL A 225 -5.50 2.19 4.12
C VAL A 225 -5.01 1.03 3.27
N LEU A 226 -5.34 -0.19 3.67
CA LEU A 226 -5.19 -1.35 2.80
C LEU A 226 -6.44 -1.46 1.92
N ALA A 227 -6.25 -1.24 0.63
CA ALA A 227 -7.26 -1.27 -0.40
C ALA A 227 -7.22 -2.62 -1.14
N VAL A 228 -8.39 -3.22 -1.35
CA VAL A 228 -8.55 -4.52 -2.00
C VAL A 228 -9.51 -4.40 -3.17
N ASP A 229 -9.11 -4.96 -4.31
CA ASP A 229 -10.01 -5.12 -5.46
C ASP A 229 -11.19 -6.04 -5.09
N PRO A 230 -12.45 -5.71 -5.44
CA PRO A 230 -13.60 -6.53 -5.09
C PRO A 230 -13.50 -8.00 -5.53
N ALA A 231 -12.87 -8.28 -6.68
CA ALA A 231 -12.68 -9.65 -7.15
C ALA A 231 -11.67 -10.43 -6.28
N LEU A 232 -10.60 -9.78 -5.83
CA LEU A 232 -9.65 -10.39 -4.90
C LEU A 232 -10.30 -10.61 -3.53
N LEU A 233 -11.08 -9.64 -3.04
CA LEU A 233 -11.80 -9.76 -1.78
C LEU A 233 -12.76 -10.95 -1.79
N ALA A 234 -13.47 -11.16 -2.89
CA ALA A 234 -14.40 -12.28 -3.05
C ALA A 234 -13.69 -13.64 -3.16
N SER A 235 -12.52 -13.68 -3.81
CA SER A 235 -11.81 -14.95 -4.09
C SER A 235 -10.86 -15.39 -2.97
N GLN A 236 -10.31 -14.48 -2.16
CA GLN A 236 -9.30 -14.78 -1.14
C GLN A 236 -9.58 -14.10 0.21
N PRO A 237 -10.81 -14.12 0.75
CA PRO A 237 -11.14 -13.41 2.00
C PRO A 237 -10.38 -13.95 3.22
N GLU A 238 -10.11 -15.24 3.26
CA GLU A 238 -9.42 -15.88 4.38
C GLU A 238 -7.92 -15.51 4.40
N GLU A 239 -7.27 -15.46 3.24
CA GLU A 239 -5.88 -15.01 3.10
C GLU A 239 -5.70 -13.53 3.49
N LEU A 240 -6.67 -12.70 3.09
CA LEU A 240 -6.70 -11.29 3.46
C LEU A 240 -6.90 -11.11 4.98
N ALA A 241 -7.80 -11.87 5.61
CA ALA A 241 -7.98 -11.83 7.06
C ALA A 241 -6.70 -12.26 7.81
N ARG A 242 -5.97 -13.27 7.30
CA ARG A 242 -4.68 -13.71 7.84
C ARG A 242 -3.60 -12.64 7.68
N LEU A 243 -3.62 -11.86 6.59
CA LEU A 243 -2.73 -10.71 6.42
C LEU A 243 -2.99 -9.65 7.50
N LEU A 244 -4.26 -9.35 7.80
CA LEU A 244 -4.62 -8.42 8.87
C LEU A 244 -4.15 -8.92 10.24
N LEU A 245 -4.25 -10.22 10.49
CA LEU A 245 -3.73 -10.84 11.71
C LEU A 245 -2.20 -10.71 11.81
N ALA A 246 -1.48 -10.95 10.72
CA ALA A 246 -0.02 -10.78 10.68
C ALA A 246 0.38 -9.32 10.94
N TRP A 247 -0.38 -8.35 10.42
CA TRP A 247 -0.20 -6.93 10.69
C TRP A 247 -0.39 -6.62 12.19
N GLU A 248 -1.47 -7.11 12.83
CA GLU A 248 -1.71 -6.91 14.27
C GLU A 248 -0.56 -7.50 15.12
N TRP A 249 -0.11 -8.70 14.81
CA TRP A 249 1.02 -9.32 15.52
C TRP A 249 2.30 -8.50 15.37
N THR A 250 2.54 -7.93 14.18
CA THR A 250 3.69 -7.07 13.94
C THR A 250 3.64 -5.81 14.80
N HIS A 251 2.48 -5.16 14.88
CA HIS A 251 2.30 -3.99 15.73
C HIS A 251 2.39 -4.31 17.21
N ALA A 252 1.82 -5.43 17.66
CA ALA A 252 1.92 -5.88 19.04
C ALA A 252 3.38 -6.16 19.42
N TRP A 253 4.11 -6.86 18.55
CA TRP A 253 5.54 -7.12 18.73
C TRP A 253 6.37 -5.82 18.72
N ALA A 254 6.11 -4.90 17.81
CA ALA A 254 6.85 -3.64 17.73
C ALA A 254 6.67 -2.76 18.97
N ARG A 255 5.49 -2.79 19.59
CA ARG A 255 5.27 -2.11 20.90
C ARG A 255 6.04 -2.76 22.06
N GLN A 256 6.23 -4.08 22.02
CA GLN A 256 6.99 -4.82 23.06
C GLN A 256 8.50 -4.69 22.82
N GLN A 257 8.96 -4.53 21.58
CA GLN A 257 10.36 -4.49 21.18
C GLN A 257 10.67 -3.21 20.36
N PRO A 258 10.44 -1.99 20.91
CA PRO A 258 10.47 -0.75 20.13
C PRO A 258 11.85 -0.43 19.53
N ALA A 259 12.94 -0.75 20.23
CA ALA A 259 14.28 -0.52 19.73
C ALA A 259 14.63 -1.43 18.55
N GLU A 260 14.25 -2.71 18.63
CA GLU A 260 14.48 -3.68 17.55
C GLU A 260 13.57 -3.38 16.35
N ALA A 261 12.31 -3.02 16.59
CA ALA A 261 11.38 -2.59 15.55
C ALA A 261 11.92 -1.37 14.80
N ALA A 262 12.38 -0.33 15.52
CA ALA A 262 12.96 0.86 14.89
C ALA A 262 14.22 0.52 14.08
N ARG A 263 15.06 -0.41 14.54
CA ARG A 263 16.24 -0.86 13.80
C ARG A 263 15.85 -1.57 12.48
N LEU A 264 14.88 -2.47 12.53
CA LEU A 264 14.44 -3.23 11.36
C LEU A 264 13.69 -2.34 10.36
N LEU A 265 12.80 -1.47 10.84
CA LEU A 265 12.08 -0.51 10.00
C LEU A 265 13.04 0.47 9.32
N ALA A 266 14.08 0.94 10.03
CA ALA A 266 15.12 1.80 9.47
C ALA A 266 15.85 1.10 8.30
N ALA A 267 16.22 -0.17 8.49
CA ALA A 267 16.86 -0.97 7.45
C ALA A 267 15.95 -1.21 6.24
N LEU A 268 14.66 -1.49 6.46
CA LEU A 268 13.66 -1.68 5.40
C LEU A 268 13.44 -0.42 4.57
N GLN A 269 13.46 0.75 5.21
CA GLN A 269 13.18 2.04 4.57
C GLN A 269 14.47 2.76 4.09
N GLY A 270 15.66 2.26 4.43
CA GLY A 270 16.92 2.90 4.06
C GLY A 270 17.15 4.24 4.77
N VAL A 271 16.60 4.41 5.98
CA VAL A 271 16.70 5.65 6.77
C VAL A 271 17.36 5.40 8.13
N SER A 272 17.64 6.45 8.90
CA SER A 272 18.15 6.31 10.25
C SER A 272 17.05 5.88 11.24
N GLN A 273 17.45 5.24 12.36
CA GLN A 273 16.50 4.91 13.42
C GLN A 273 15.86 6.15 14.05
N SER A 274 16.57 7.29 14.09
CA SER A 274 15.99 8.57 14.54
C SER A 274 14.89 9.06 13.59
N ALA A 275 15.06 8.92 12.28
CA ALA A 275 14.04 9.23 11.30
C ALA A 275 12.80 8.34 11.46
N VAL A 276 12.98 7.04 11.73
CA VAL A 276 11.86 6.14 12.03
C VAL A 276 11.10 6.61 13.27
N ARG A 277 11.78 6.92 14.36
CA ARG A 277 11.11 7.41 15.59
C ARG A 277 10.35 8.71 15.35
N SER A 278 10.99 9.69 14.67
CA SER A 278 10.32 10.94 14.32
C SER A 278 9.08 10.71 13.45
N ALA A 279 9.14 9.80 12.48
CA ALA A 279 8.00 9.45 11.65
C ALA A 279 6.91 8.73 12.47
N GLN A 280 7.26 7.84 13.41
CA GLN A 280 6.29 7.20 14.31
C GLN A 280 5.51 8.22 15.14
N ASP A 281 6.16 9.30 15.61
CA ASP A 281 5.51 10.38 16.36
C ASP A 281 4.50 11.18 15.53
N SER A 282 4.60 11.11 14.20
CA SER A 282 3.72 11.79 13.24
C SER A 282 2.66 10.88 12.61
N LEU A 283 2.48 9.67 13.15
CA LEU A 283 1.48 8.70 12.70
C LEU A 283 0.55 8.27 13.84
N GLY A 284 -0.74 8.15 13.54
CA GLY A 284 -1.72 7.48 14.39
C GLY A 284 -1.84 6.01 14.01
N LEU A 285 -1.48 5.09 14.90
CA LEU A 285 -1.59 3.65 14.68
C LEU A 285 -2.75 3.09 15.51
N PHE A 286 -3.57 2.22 14.91
CA PHE A 286 -4.80 1.72 15.52
C PHE A 286 -4.77 0.19 15.60
N PRO A 287 -4.97 -0.43 16.78
CA PRO A 287 -5.10 -1.89 16.89
C PRO A 287 -6.39 -2.37 16.18
N LEU A 288 -6.41 -3.62 15.71
CA LEU A 288 -7.57 -4.17 14.99
C LEU A 288 -8.90 -4.03 15.76
N GLN A 289 -8.87 -4.17 17.07
CA GLN A 289 -10.08 -4.02 17.90
C GLN A 289 -10.72 -2.64 17.75
N GLN A 290 -9.92 -1.57 17.68
CA GLN A 290 -10.40 -0.21 17.46
C GLN A 290 -10.87 -0.01 16.02
N GLN A 291 -10.18 -0.60 15.06
CA GLN A 291 -10.48 -0.47 13.64
C GLN A 291 -11.84 -1.05 13.25
N ARG A 292 -12.35 -2.04 14.01
CA ARG A 292 -13.69 -2.59 13.76
C ARG A 292 -14.77 -1.50 13.79
N ALA A 293 -14.72 -0.58 14.75
CA ALA A 293 -15.66 0.55 14.80
C ALA A 293 -15.40 1.59 13.71
N MET A 294 -14.12 1.83 13.37
CA MET A 294 -13.75 2.81 12.33
C MET A 294 -14.21 2.38 10.94
N LEU A 295 -14.14 1.07 10.65
CA LEU A 295 -14.47 0.46 9.35
C LEU A 295 -15.90 -0.08 9.25
N ALA A 296 -16.68 -0.03 10.35
CA ALA A 296 -18.08 -0.43 10.34
C ALA A 296 -18.92 0.46 9.40
N PRO A 297 -20.08 0.01 8.93
CA PRO A 297 -21.03 0.87 8.22
C PRO A 297 -21.34 2.13 9.02
N GLY A 298 -21.12 3.30 8.44
CA GLY A 298 -21.27 4.61 9.12
C GLY A 298 -20.15 4.95 10.11
N GLY A 299 -19.09 4.15 10.17
CA GLY A 299 -17.88 4.45 10.96
C GLY A 299 -17.12 5.67 10.44
N SER A 300 -16.10 6.10 11.21
CA SER A 300 -15.37 7.35 10.92
C SER A 300 -14.71 7.37 9.54
N VAL A 301 -14.23 6.23 9.04
CA VAL A 301 -13.62 6.14 7.69
C VAL A 301 -14.66 6.44 6.61
N ALA A 302 -15.82 5.80 6.66
CA ALA A 302 -16.89 6.04 5.70
C ALA A 302 -17.43 7.47 5.78
N ALA A 303 -17.61 8.00 6.98
CA ALA A 303 -18.11 9.36 7.22
C ALA A 303 -17.16 10.43 6.66
N GLY A 304 -15.82 10.24 6.80
CA GLY A 304 -14.83 11.19 6.30
C GLY A 304 -14.74 11.24 4.78
N MET A 305 -15.03 10.15 4.08
CA MET A 305 -14.85 10.09 2.62
C MET A 305 -15.80 10.96 1.82
N ALA A 306 -17.01 11.24 2.30
CA ALA A 306 -17.95 12.12 1.62
C ALA A 306 -17.45 13.59 1.57
N ALA A 307 -16.93 14.10 2.69
CA ALA A 307 -16.32 15.42 2.75
C ALA A 307 -15.03 15.49 1.90
N LEU A 308 -14.22 14.45 1.96
CA LEU A 308 -13.02 14.32 1.15
C LEU A 308 -13.36 14.36 -0.36
N GLN A 309 -14.40 13.63 -0.78
CA GLN A 309 -14.85 13.61 -2.17
C GLN A 309 -15.33 15.00 -2.61
N ALA A 310 -16.11 15.71 -1.77
CA ALA A 310 -16.58 17.06 -2.07
C ALA A 310 -15.38 18.00 -2.33
N THR A 311 -14.37 18.01 -1.46
CA THR A 311 -13.16 18.80 -1.68
C THR A 311 -12.45 18.43 -2.98
N GLN A 312 -12.33 17.14 -3.31
CA GLN A 312 -11.70 16.72 -4.56
C GLN A 312 -12.54 17.05 -5.81
N GLN A 313 -13.86 17.12 -5.68
CA GLN A 313 -14.77 17.60 -6.75
C GLN A 313 -14.60 19.10 -7.00
N GLU A 314 -14.48 19.89 -5.95
CA GLU A 314 -14.15 21.32 -6.04
C GLU A 314 -12.80 21.56 -6.73
N LEU A 315 -11.82 20.70 -6.48
CA LEU A 315 -10.52 20.72 -7.14
C LEU A 315 -10.53 20.21 -8.59
N GLY A 316 -11.67 19.69 -9.08
CA GLY A 316 -11.75 19.08 -10.41
C GLY A 316 -11.00 17.75 -10.55
N ILE A 317 -10.54 17.15 -9.44
CA ILE A 317 -9.85 15.86 -9.42
C ILE A 317 -10.85 14.72 -9.58
N VAL A 318 -11.96 14.78 -8.86
CA VAL A 318 -13.01 13.76 -8.84
C VAL A 318 -14.25 14.26 -9.58
N ARG A 319 -14.82 13.40 -10.44
CA ARG A 319 -16.03 13.73 -11.20
C ARG A 319 -17.26 13.77 -10.29
N GLN A 320 -18.20 14.63 -10.61
CA GLN A 320 -19.52 14.62 -9.97
C GLN A 320 -20.21 13.25 -10.18
N GLY A 321 -20.83 12.72 -9.12
CA GLY A 321 -21.51 11.43 -9.15
C GLY A 321 -20.56 10.21 -9.19
N ALA A 322 -19.25 10.40 -8.99
CA ALA A 322 -18.33 9.27 -8.84
C ALA A 322 -18.69 8.44 -7.59
N PRO A 323 -18.55 7.10 -7.64
CA PRO A 323 -18.78 6.28 -6.46
C PRO A 323 -17.69 6.54 -5.39
N LEU A 324 -18.02 6.27 -4.13
CA LEU A 324 -17.05 6.23 -3.05
C LEU A 324 -16.49 4.82 -2.88
N PRO A 325 -15.25 4.67 -2.38
CA PRO A 325 -14.74 3.38 -1.93
C PRO A 325 -15.68 2.75 -0.90
N ALA A 326 -15.95 1.46 -1.06
CA ALA A 326 -16.61 0.70 0.00
C ALA A 326 -15.68 0.55 1.21
N VAL A 327 -16.25 0.50 2.41
CA VAL A 327 -15.52 0.27 3.67
C VAL A 327 -16.10 -0.99 4.32
N SER A 328 -15.25 -1.87 4.85
CA SER A 328 -15.70 -3.12 5.44
C SER A 328 -14.84 -3.54 6.64
N ASP A 329 -15.49 -3.79 7.76
CA ASP A 329 -14.91 -4.37 8.98
C ASP A 329 -14.90 -5.90 8.99
N ALA A 330 -15.45 -6.55 7.97
CA ALA A 330 -15.63 -8.00 7.93
C ALA A 330 -14.31 -8.77 8.08
N LEU A 331 -13.24 -8.32 7.36
CA LEU A 331 -11.92 -8.95 7.47
C LEU A 331 -11.29 -8.69 8.84
N VAL A 332 -11.50 -7.52 9.44
CA VAL A 332 -11.05 -7.22 10.81
C VAL A 332 -11.74 -8.15 11.80
N GLY A 333 -13.06 -8.34 11.70
CA GLY A 333 -13.80 -9.29 12.52
C GLY A 333 -13.27 -10.71 12.38
N ARG A 334 -12.98 -11.15 11.15
CA ARG A 334 -12.41 -12.46 10.87
C ARG A 334 -10.99 -12.63 11.42
N ALA A 335 -10.13 -11.63 11.24
CA ALA A 335 -8.76 -11.63 11.78
C ALA A 335 -8.74 -11.73 13.32
N LEU A 336 -9.63 -11.01 14.00
CA LEU A 336 -9.78 -11.10 15.45
C LEU A 336 -10.22 -12.50 15.92
N GLN A 337 -11.14 -13.15 15.20
CA GLN A 337 -11.54 -14.54 15.48
C GLN A 337 -10.35 -15.51 15.30
N LEU A 338 -9.59 -15.37 14.23
CA LEU A 338 -8.38 -16.16 14.00
C LEU A 338 -7.35 -15.96 15.10
N GLY A 339 -7.12 -14.72 15.53
CA GLY A 339 -6.18 -14.37 16.59
C GLY A 339 -6.57 -14.94 17.97
N ALA A 340 -7.85 -15.20 18.21
CA ALA A 340 -8.30 -15.86 19.43
C ALA A 340 -7.93 -17.37 19.47
N SER A 341 -7.69 -17.98 18.30
CA SER A 341 -7.39 -19.42 18.17
C SER A 341 -5.91 -19.71 17.88
N VAL A 342 -5.13 -18.71 17.48
CA VAL A 342 -3.71 -18.85 17.10
C VAL A 342 -2.88 -17.80 17.81
N SER A 343 -1.85 -18.23 18.53
CA SER A 343 -0.94 -17.31 19.24
C SER A 343 0.07 -16.70 18.27
N ALA A 344 0.43 -15.43 18.53
CA ALA A 344 1.54 -14.78 17.84
C ALA A 344 2.85 -15.57 18.09
N PRO A 345 3.71 -15.71 17.08
CA PRO A 345 5.06 -16.26 17.27
C PRO A 345 5.88 -15.33 18.18
N LYS A 346 6.80 -15.93 18.94
CA LYS A 346 7.71 -15.20 19.87
C LYS A 346 8.74 -14.36 19.12
#